data_95cb07f8c24d6f937fac3fd28425fb9c
#
_entry.id   95cb07f8c24d6f937fac3fd28425fb9c
#
_cell.length_a   1.000
_cell.length_b   1.000
_cell.length_c   1.000
_cell.angle_alpha   90.00
_cell.angle_beta   90.00
_cell.angle_gamma   90.00
#
_symmetry.space_group_name_H-M   'P 1'
#
loop_
_entity.id
_entity.type
_entity.pdbx_description
1 polymer ?
#
loop_
_entity_poly.entity_id
_entity_poly.type
_entity_poly.pdbx_seq_one_letter_code
_entity_poly.pdbx_strand_id
1 'polypeptide(L)'
;MSVNRIYFDPEEAKRRHFDLQRRLKTDEGRSYELVEWLGRGGNGAVFSCVDRATGDEFAVKFLLTRGWKPSRRFLREIKLLRTVKNDHVIKMHGSGKIRADEVVDGTKRAITIPFFIMDLAQCNLTKVLAPGARPPPPETYMGQFRGLAAALADLHAVAIHRDIKPENILVQGDKWLLGDYGLCAFVGGPEEELTGDKENVGPRYWMSPEGHNRRIGQADTICAASDVYQMAAVFWYVVTGRHPSGNLTRDDWRGPEGLFDPVYRALLHDRARRPPDGQAFRDEINAALLA
;
A
#
# COMPACT_ATOMS: atom_id res chain seq x y z
N MET A 1 29.36 16.76 -12.70
CA MET A 1 27.91 16.62 -12.41
C MET A 1 27.80 15.93 -11.07
N SER A 2 27.01 16.48 -10.12
CA SER A 2 26.84 15.82 -8.82
C SER A 2 26.04 14.52 -9.05
N VAL A 3 26.64 13.40 -8.66
CA VAL A 3 26.04 12.07 -8.72
C VAL A 3 25.23 11.88 -7.44
N ASN A 4 23.96 11.51 -7.56
CA ASN A 4 23.16 11.10 -6.41
C ASN A 4 23.32 9.61 -6.20
N ARG A 5 23.49 9.26 -4.94
CA ARG A 5 23.53 7.88 -4.48
C ARG A 5 22.17 7.48 -3.94
N ILE A 6 21.60 6.41 -4.51
CA ILE A 6 20.42 5.77 -3.97
C ILE A 6 20.77 4.38 -3.45
N TYR A 7 20.00 3.88 -2.48
CA TYR A 7 20.25 2.61 -1.82
C TYR A 7 18.92 1.95 -1.41
N PHE A 8 18.97 0.65 -1.21
CA PHE A 8 17.83 -0.10 -0.71
C PHE A 8 17.70 0.05 0.82
N ASP A 9 18.82 0.02 1.52
CA ASP A 9 18.93 0.17 2.96
C ASP A 9 20.09 1.12 3.30
N PRO A 10 19.91 2.14 4.18
CA PRO A 10 20.99 3.05 4.58
C PRO A 10 22.20 2.33 5.17
N GLU A 11 22.01 1.26 5.93
CA GLU A 11 23.09 0.49 6.55
C GLU A 11 23.93 -0.27 5.51
N GLU A 12 23.29 -0.69 4.41
CA GLU A 12 23.94 -1.38 3.31
C GLU A 12 24.51 -0.43 2.25
N ALA A 13 24.24 0.87 2.31
CA ALA A 13 24.62 1.85 1.30
C ALA A 13 26.12 1.89 0.99
N LYS A 14 26.98 1.53 1.96
CA LYS A 14 28.43 1.41 1.76
C LYS A 14 28.82 0.21 0.91
N ARG A 15 28.09 -0.91 1.03
CA ARG A 15 28.37 -2.15 0.29
C ARG A 15 27.66 -2.18 -1.05
N ARG A 16 26.40 -1.71 -1.09
CA ARG A 16 25.61 -1.70 -2.31
C ARG A 16 24.82 -0.41 -2.44
N HIS A 17 25.07 0.30 -3.52
CA HIS A 17 24.34 1.51 -3.86
C HIS A 17 24.28 1.68 -5.39
N PHE A 18 23.53 2.69 -5.81
CA PHE A 18 23.35 3.04 -7.22
C PHE A 18 23.68 4.51 -7.37
N ASP A 19 24.69 4.81 -8.20
CA ASP A 19 25.07 6.19 -8.54
C ASP A 19 24.33 6.60 -9.82
N LEU A 20 23.57 7.67 -9.77
CA LEU A 20 22.78 8.19 -10.90
C LEU A 20 22.77 9.72 -10.94
N GLN A 21 22.27 10.26 -12.06
CA GLN A 21 22.09 11.71 -12.19
C GLN A 21 20.96 12.20 -11.25
N ARG A 22 21.10 13.44 -10.74
CA ARG A 22 20.05 14.05 -9.89
C ARG A 22 18.72 14.23 -10.62
N ARG A 23 18.76 14.44 -11.92
CA ARG A 23 17.56 14.70 -12.73
C ARG A 23 16.94 13.40 -13.19
N LEU A 24 15.67 13.22 -12.82
CA LEU A 24 14.78 12.18 -13.31
C LEU A 24 13.93 12.78 -14.43
N LYS A 25 13.73 12.05 -15.53
CA LYS A 25 12.80 12.42 -16.58
C LYS A 25 11.81 11.27 -16.78
N THR A 26 10.52 11.57 -16.70
CA THR A 26 9.46 10.58 -16.94
C THR A 26 9.23 10.39 -18.45
N ASP A 27 8.58 9.28 -18.80
CA ASP A 27 8.20 8.97 -20.18
C ASP A 27 7.21 10.03 -20.74
N GLU A 28 6.44 10.67 -19.84
CA GLU A 28 5.52 11.78 -20.14
C GLU A 28 6.24 13.14 -20.31
N GLY A 29 7.58 13.17 -20.17
CA GLY A 29 8.42 14.34 -20.44
C GLY A 29 8.64 15.28 -19.26
N ARG A 30 8.02 15.06 -18.09
CA ARG A 30 8.24 15.86 -16.88
C ARG A 30 9.61 15.57 -16.26
N SER A 31 10.19 16.59 -15.62
CA SER A 31 11.52 16.50 -15.01
C SER A 31 11.47 16.79 -13.53
N TYR A 32 12.08 15.90 -12.75
CA TYR A 32 12.14 15.99 -11.28
C TYR A 32 13.59 15.99 -10.81
N GLU A 33 13.84 16.61 -9.67
CA GLU A 33 15.14 16.57 -8.99
C GLU A 33 15.03 15.75 -7.72
N LEU A 34 15.90 14.74 -7.58
CA LEU A 34 15.98 13.87 -6.43
C LEU A 34 16.49 14.63 -5.21
N VAL A 35 15.84 14.48 -4.04
CA VAL A 35 16.18 15.21 -2.81
C VAL A 35 16.72 14.25 -1.74
N GLU A 36 15.85 13.54 -1.01
CA GLU A 36 16.28 12.75 0.16
C GLU A 36 15.60 11.37 0.23
N TRP A 37 16.21 10.47 0.98
CA TRP A 37 15.70 9.14 1.23
C TRP A 37 14.54 9.19 2.22
N LEU A 38 13.41 8.57 1.90
CA LEU A 38 12.22 8.50 2.74
C LEU A 38 12.02 7.11 3.36
N GLY A 39 12.50 6.06 2.70
CA GLY A 39 12.31 4.72 3.20
C GLY A 39 12.53 3.65 2.14
N ARG A 40 12.33 2.39 2.54
CA ARG A 40 12.34 1.25 1.63
C ARG A 40 10.94 0.69 1.43
N GLY A 41 10.63 0.28 0.22
CA GLY A 41 9.49 -0.58 -0.10
C GLY A 41 9.94 -2.02 -0.34
N GLY A 42 9.01 -2.96 -0.49
CA GLY A 42 9.31 -4.39 -0.60
C GLY A 42 10.38 -4.79 -1.63
N ASN A 43 10.51 -4.07 -2.74
CA ASN A 43 11.47 -4.36 -3.80
C ASN A 43 12.34 -3.15 -4.21
N GLY A 44 12.31 -2.07 -3.43
CA GLY A 44 13.03 -0.85 -3.80
C GLY A 44 13.11 0.18 -2.70
N ALA A 45 13.42 1.40 -3.06
CA ALA A 45 13.55 2.54 -2.16
C ALA A 45 12.66 3.70 -2.62
N VAL A 46 12.24 4.51 -1.66
CA VAL A 46 11.43 5.71 -1.87
C VAL A 46 12.25 6.92 -1.45
N PHE A 47 12.26 7.93 -2.32
CA PHE A 47 12.91 9.22 -2.09
C PHE A 47 11.91 10.34 -2.31
N SER A 48 12.15 11.50 -1.70
CA SER A 48 11.49 12.74 -2.10
C SER A 48 12.12 13.29 -3.38
N CYS A 49 11.32 13.98 -4.16
CA CYS A 49 11.78 14.70 -5.35
C CYS A 49 10.94 15.96 -5.58
N VAL A 50 11.48 16.91 -6.33
CA VAL A 50 10.82 18.18 -6.65
C VAL A 50 10.62 18.29 -8.15
N ASP A 51 9.42 18.64 -8.59
CA ASP A 51 9.12 18.99 -9.96
C ASP A 51 9.84 20.29 -10.33
N ARG A 52 10.68 20.24 -11.36
CA ARG A 52 11.52 21.39 -11.75
C ARG A 52 10.75 22.53 -12.41
N ALA A 53 9.54 22.27 -12.89
CA ALA A 53 8.72 23.28 -13.52
C ALA A 53 7.87 24.05 -12.51
N THR A 54 7.33 23.37 -11.47
CA THR A 54 6.40 23.95 -10.51
C THR A 54 7.01 24.18 -9.14
N GLY A 55 8.06 23.45 -8.76
CA GLY A 55 8.62 23.44 -7.41
C GLY A 55 7.86 22.55 -6.44
N ASP A 56 6.82 21.86 -6.88
CA ASP A 56 6.02 20.97 -6.03
C ASP A 56 6.80 19.72 -5.63
N GLU A 57 6.53 19.24 -4.42
CA GLU A 57 7.18 18.05 -3.85
C GLU A 57 6.40 16.78 -4.16
N PHE A 58 7.12 15.71 -4.48
CA PHE A 58 6.60 14.39 -4.79
C PHE A 58 7.48 13.30 -4.15
N ALA A 59 6.98 12.08 -4.17
CA ALA A 59 7.78 10.89 -3.87
C ALA A 59 8.13 10.15 -5.16
N VAL A 60 9.32 9.56 -5.22
CA VAL A 60 9.75 8.66 -6.28
C VAL A 60 10.04 7.29 -5.71
N LYS A 61 9.43 6.25 -6.27
CA LYS A 61 9.70 4.84 -5.93
C LYS A 61 10.56 4.22 -7.02
N PHE A 62 11.73 3.70 -6.63
CA PHE A 62 12.67 3.00 -7.51
C PHE A 62 12.55 1.49 -7.32
N LEU A 63 12.62 0.73 -8.41
CA LEU A 63 12.78 -0.72 -8.36
C LEU A 63 14.28 -1.07 -8.31
N LEU A 64 14.79 -1.46 -7.15
CA LEU A 64 16.21 -1.79 -6.95
C LEU A 64 16.47 -3.30 -6.95
N THR A 65 15.45 -4.12 -6.68
CA THR A 65 15.55 -5.58 -6.72
C THR A 65 15.45 -6.08 -8.16
N ARG A 66 16.40 -6.95 -8.55
CA ARG A 66 16.40 -7.56 -9.88
C ARG A 66 15.56 -8.83 -9.91
N GLY A 67 15.12 -9.19 -11.10
CA GLY A 67 14.40 -10.42 -11.36
C GLY A 67 13.05 -10.17 -12.05
N TRP A 68 12.54 -11.20 -12.71
CA TRP A 68 11.29 -11.08 -13.44
C TRP A 68 10.09 -10.83 -12.52
N LYS A 69 10.04 -11.48 -11.34
CA LYS A 69 8.94 -11.30 -10.38
C LYS A 69 8.85 -9.86 -9.84
N PRO A 70 9.94 -9.26 -9.28
CA PRO A 70 9.93 -7.86 -8.86
C PRO A 70 9.57 -6.90 -9.99
N SER A 71 10.10 -7.13 -11.20
CA SER A 71 9.81 -6.28 -12.37
C SER A 71 8.33 -6.35 -12.77
N ARG A 72 7.73 -7.55 -12.83
CA ARG A 72 6.30 -7.70 -13.13
C ARG A 72 5.41 -7.06 -12.06
N ARG A 73 5.74 -7.22 -10.78
CA ARG A 73 5.00 -6.57 -9.67
C ARG A 73 5.03 -5.05 -9.80
N PHE A 74 6.20 -4.50 -10.06
CA PHE A 74 6.37 -3.07 -10.24
C PHE A 74 5.58 -2.51 -11.45
N LEU A 75 5.61 -3.22 -12.58
CA LEU A 75 4.82 -2.84 -13.76
C LEU A 75 3.31 -2.97 -13.51
N ARG A 76 2.86 -3.96 -12.74
CA ARG A 76 1.46 -4.08 -12.32
C ARG A 76 1.04 -2.93 -11.42
N GLU A 77 1.87 -2.55 -10.46
CA GLU A 77 1.64 -1.38 -9.60
C GLU A 77 1.44 -0.11 -10.44
N ILE A 78 2.34 0.15 -11.40
CA ILE A 78 2.20 1.27 -12.33
C ILE A 78 0.88 1.18 -13.14
N LYS A 79 0.57 0.00 -13.70
CA LYS A 79 -0.67 -0.20 -14.47
C LYS A 79 -1.90 0.09 -13.61
N LEU A 80 -1.94 -0.41 -12.37
CA LEU A 80 -3.05 -0.23 -11.46
C LEU A 80 -3.23 1.26 -11.10
N LEU A 81 -2.16 1.96 -10.72
CA LEU A 81 -2.19 3.39 -10.40
C LEU A 81 -2.60 4.26 -11.60
N ARG A 82 -2.43 3.79 -12.84
CA ARG A 82 -2.96 4.43 -14.04
C ARG A 82 -4.46 4.21 -14.23
N THR A 83 -4.97 3.07 -13.76
CA THR A 83 -6.35 2.63 -13.98
C THR A 83 -7.30 3.11 -12.89
N VAL A 84 -6.95 2.92 -11.61
CA VAL A 84 -7.82 3.28 -10.48
C VAL A 84 -7.72 4.78 -10.21
N LYS A 85 -8.88 5.45 -10.21
CA LYS A 85 -8.99 6.89 -9.94
C LYS A 85 -9.95 7.09 -8.77
N ASN A 86 -9.38 7.33 -7.60
CA ASN A 86 -10.14 7.61 -6.38
C ASN A 86 -9.32 8.57 -5.52
N ASP A 87 -9.99 9.46 -4.78
CA ASP A 87 -9.32 10.47 -3.94
C ASP A 87 -8.64 9.88 -2.69
N HIS A 88 -8.96 8.63 -2.35
CA HIS A 88 -8.32 7.86 -1.28
C HIS A 88 -7.38 6.76 -1.81
N VAL A 89 -6.90 6.92 -3.05
CA VAL A 89 -5.82 6.12 -3.66
C VAL A 89 -4.66 7.06 -3.96
N ILE A 90 -3.43 6.64 -3.60
CA ILE A 90 -2.23 7.43 -3.91
C ILE A 90 -2.15 7.71 -5.42
N LYS A 91 -1.94 8.95 -5.81
CA LYS A 91 -1.88 9.34 -7.23
C LYS A 91 -0.48 9.17 -7.79
N MET A 92 -0.39 8.63 -9.00
CA MET A 92 0.84 8.56 -9.78
C MET A 92 0.87 9.69 -10.82
N HIS A 93 2.01 10.38 -10.91
CA HIS A 93 2.23 11.55 -11.79
C HIS A 93 3.08 11.25 -13.03
N GLY A 94 3.72 10.11 -13.07
CA GLY A 94 4.50 9.65 -14.21
C GLY A 94 5.40 8.48 -13.85
N SER A 95 5.97 7.85 -14.87
CA SER A 95 6.92 6.76 -14.72
C SER A 95 8.07 6.91 -15.72
N GLY A 96 9.15 6.18 -15.49
CA GLY A 96 10.29 6.22 -16.40
C GLY A 96 11.38 5.24 -16.01
N LYS A 97 12.51 5.37 -16.72
CA LYS A 97 13.71 4.59 -16.46
C LYS A 97 14.91 5.52 -16.44
N ILE A 98 15.87 5.27 -15.53
CA ILE A 98 17.10 6.02 -15.44
C ILE A 98 18.31 5.10 -15.54
N ARG A 99 19.36 5.55 -16.24
CA ARG A 99 20.67 4.89 -16.22
C ARG A 99 21.39 5.17 -14.91
N ALA A 100 21.98 4.14 -14.33
CA ALA A 100 22.72 4.20 -13.09
C ALA A 100 23.91 3.25 -13.13
N ASP A 101 24.91 3.51 -12.29
CA ASP A 101 25.97 2.56 -11.99
C ASP A 101 25.60 1.86 -10.67
N GLU A 102 25.33 0.56 -10.73
CA GLU A 102 25.26 -0.27 -9.53
C GLU A 102 26.68 -0.52 -9.02
N VAL A 103 26.91 -0.18 -7.76
CA VAL A 103 28.19 -0.42 -7.09
C VAL A 103 27.97 -1.49 -6.03
N VAL A 104 28.69 -2.60 -6.13
CA VAL A 104 28.68 -3.69 -5.15
C VAL A 104 30.14 -3.94 -4.75
N ASP A 105 30.47 -3.73 -3.47
CA ASP A 105 31.81 -3.89 -2.91
C ASP A 105 32.89 -3.22 -3.80
N GLY A 106 32.60 -2.01 -4.28
CA GLY A 106 33.49 -1.20 -5.12
C GLY A 106 33.47 -1.54 -6.63
N THR A 107 32.83 -2.64 -7.04
CA THR A 107 32.70 -3.02 -8.45
C THR A 107 31.50 -2.31 -9.08
N LYS A 108 31.72 -1.60 -10.19
CA LYS A 108 30.68 -0.85 -10.92
C LYS A 108 30.11 -1.66 -12.08
N ARG A 109 28.78 -1.57 -12.23
CA ARG A 109 28.05 -2.15 -13.36
C ARG A 109 26.97 -1.19 -13.84
N ALA A 110 26.98 -0.82 -15.12
CA ALA A 110 25.92 -0.01 -15.72
C ALA A 110 24.59 -0.78 -15.78
N ILE A 111 23.52 -0.15 -15.31
CA ILE A 111 22.16 -0.70 -15.28
C ILE A 111 21.13 0.36 -15.64
N THR A 112 19.90 -0.10 -15.81
CA THR A 112 18.71 0.77 -15.93
C THR A 112 17.75 0.46 -14.79
N ILE A 113 17.33 1.51 -14.07
CA ILE A 113 16.43 1.43 -12.93
C ILE A 113 15.07 2.00 -13.32
N PRO A 114 13.98 1.22 -13.26
CA PRO A 114 12.62 1.74 -13.38
C PRO A 114 12.22 2.56 -12.14
N PHE A 115 11.43 3.61 -12.35
CA PHE A 115 10.86 4.42 -11.30
C PHE A 115 9.45 4.91 -11.65
N PHE A 116 8.70 5.34 -10.66
CA PHE A 116 7.51 6.16 -10.85
C PHE A 116 7.43 7.26 -9.79
N ILE A 117 6.77 8.35 -10.15
CA ILE A 117 6.51 9.53 -9.31
C ILE A 117 5.09 9.45 -8.78
N MET A 118 4.91 9.70 -7.50
CA MET A 118 3.62 9.68 -6.82
C MET A 118 3.51 10.85 -5.82
N ASP A 119 2.32 11.09 -5.31
CA ASP A 119 2.12 12.07 -4.23
C ASP A 119 3.07 11.80 -3.07
N LEU A 120 3.55 12.88 -2.44
CA LEU A 120 4.31 12.82 -1.21
C LEU A 120 3.35 12.80 0.00
N ALA A 121 3.37 11.72 0.75
CA ALA A 121 2.66 11.61 2.02
C ALA A 121 3.56 12.01 3.20
N GLN A 122 2.98 12.60 4.25
CA GLN A 122 3.73 12.97 5.46
C GLN A 122 4.16 11.74 6.27
N CYS A 123 3.34 10.70 6.28
CA CYS A 123 3.63 9.44 6.97
C CYS A 123 2.67 8.33 6.49
N ASN A 124 2.76 7.17 7.11
CA ASN A 124 1.75 6.14 7.02
C ASN A 124 0.92 6.07 8.32
N LEU A 125 -0.17 5.31 8.28
CA LEU A 125 -1.11 5.20 9.39
C LEU A 125 -0.47 4.55 10.64
N THR A 126 0.58 3.73 10.48
CA THR A 126 1.34 3.17 11.63
C THR A 126 1.88 4.26 12.53
N LYS A 127 2.35 5.39 11.94
CA LYS A 127 2.88 6.51 12.73
C LYS A 127 1.79 7.23 13.52
N VAL A 128 0.58 7.35 12.94
CA VAL A 128 -0.59 7.93 13.62
C VAL A 128 -1.07 7.03 14.76
N LEU A 129 -0.97 5.70 14.57
CA LEU A 129 -1.41 4.68 15.53
C LEU A 129 -0.28 4.15 16.42
N ALA A 130 0.85 4.87 16.50
CA ALA A 130 2.01 4.45 17.28
C ALA A 130 1.65 4.23 18.76
N PRO A 131 2.29 3.29 19.46
CA PRO A 131 2.06 3.07 20.88
C PRO A 131 2.22 4.36 21.69
N GLY A 132 1.21 4.70 22.49
CA GLY A 132 1.17 5.94 23.26
C GLY A 132 0.64 7.17 22.50
N ALA A 133 0.39 7.07 21.21
CA ALA A 133 -0.32 8.12 20.48
C ALA A 133 -1.80 8.16 20.91
N ARG A 134 -2.37 9.37 20.93
CA ARG A 134 -3.81 9.52 21.15
C ARG A 134 -4.55 8.97 19.92
N PRO A 135 -5.52 8.06 20.08
CA PRO A 135 -6.34 7.59 18.98
C PRO A 135 -7.00 8.76 18.25
N PRO A 136 -7.10 8.73 16.92
CA PRO A 136 -7.85 9.73 16.18
C PRO A 136 -9.30 9.79 16.68
N PRO A 137 -9.89 10.98 16.82
CA PRO A 137 -11.28 11.09 17.25
C PRO A 137 -12.24 10.70 16.11
N PRO A 138 -13.51 10.33 16.42
CA PRO A 138 -14.49 9.85 15.44
C PRO A 138 -14.66 10.77 14.23
N GLU A 139 -14.71 12.09 14.43
CA GLU A 139 -14.82 13.08 13.37
C GLU A 139 -13.66 13.03 12.36
N THR A 140 -12.50 12.58 12.78
CA THR A 140 -11.33 12.40 11.90
C THR A 140 -11.45 11.11 11.10
N TYR A 141 -11.72 9.94 11.74
CA TYR A 141 -11.62 8.68 11.04
C TYR A 141 -12.89 8.27 10.27
N MET A 142 -14.09 8.76 10.64
CA MET A 142 -15.32 8.39 9.94
C MET A 142 -15.30 8.76 8.45
N GLY A 143 -14.84 9.98 8.12
CA GLY A 143 -14.65 10.39 6.74
C GLY A 143 -13.60 9.53 6.00
N GLN A 144 -12.53 9.15 6.72
CA GLN A 144 -11.47 8.30 6.17
C GLN A 144 -11.96 6.86 5.93
N PHE A 145 -12.78 6.30 6.82
CA PHE A 145 -13.37 4.98 6.62
C PHE A 145 -14.28 4.93 5.39
N ARG A 146 -15.10 5.96 5.20
CA ARG A 146 -15.91 6.13 3.98
C ARG A 146 -15.04 6.17 2.74
N GLY A 147 -13.98 6.99 2.76
CA GLY A 147 -13.08 7.17 1.63
C GLY A 147 -12.28 5.92 1.30
N LEU A 148 -11.72 5.23 2.31
CA LEU A 148 -10.98 3.98 2.12
C LEU A 148 -11.88 2.83 1.65
N ALA A 149 -13.12 2.74 2.15
CA ALA A 149 -14.09 1.77 1.66
C ALA A 149 -14.47 2.04 0.19
N ALA A 150 -14.61 3.31 -0.21
CA ALA A 150 -14.82 3.70 -1.60
C ALA A 150 -13.59 3.36 -2.47
N ALA A 151 -12.38 3.62 -1.99
CA ALA A 151 -11.13 3.25 -2.68
C ALA A 151 -11.03 1.72 -2.88
N LEU A 152 -11.43 0.93 -1.87
CA LEU A 152 -11.46 -0.52 -1.97
C LEU A 152 -12.50 -1.00 -2.99
N ALA A 153 -13.67 -0.36 -3.06
CA ALA A 153 -14.71 -0.68 -4.06
C ALA A 153 -14.19 -0.44 -5.49
N ASP A 154 -13.58 0.72 -5.74
CA ASP A 154 -13.04 1.06 -7.06
C ASP A 154 -11.85 0.14 -7.45
N LEU A 155 -11.03 -0.24 -6.46
CA LEU A 155 -9.94 -1.19 -6.67
C LEU A 155 -10.49 -2.57 -7.06
N HIS A 156 -11.52 -3.08 -6.36
CA HIS A 156 -12.08 -4.42 -6.59
C HIS A 156 -12.76 -4.57 -7.95
N ALA A 157 -13.10 -3.46 -8.62
CA ALA A 157 -13.53 -3.51 -10.02
C ALA A 157 -12.43 -4.02 -10.98
N VAL A 158 -11.15 -3.95 -10.59
CA VAL A 158 -10.01 -4.30 -11.45
C VAL A 158 -9.00 -5.24 -10.80
N ALA A 159 -8.85 -5.24 -9.48
CA ALA A 159 -7.83 -6.03 -8.79
C ALA A 159 -8.19 -6.28 -7.31
N ILE A 160 -7.50 -7.24 -6.69
CA ILE A 160 -7.48 -7.51 -5.26
C ILE A 160 -6.14 -7.00 -4.71
N HIS A 161 -6.14 -6.29 -3.58
CA HIS A 161 -4.95 -5.64 -2.99
C HIS A 161 -3.97 -6.64 -2.36
N ARG A 162 -4.49 -7.49 -1.46
CA ARG A 162 -3.79 -8.61 -0.80
C ARG A 162 -2.79 -8.22 0.30
N ASP A 163 -2.59 -6.93 0.56
CA ASP A 163 -1.64 -6.43 1.59
C ASP A 163 -2.14 -5.15 2.26
N ILE A 164 -3.42 -5.10 2.66
CA ILE A 164 -3.97 -3.93 3.37
C ILE A 164 -3.54 -3.99 4.84
N LYS A 165 -2.86 -2.92 5.28
CA LYS A 165 -2.33 -2.74 6.64
C LYS A 165 -2.00 -1.27 6.87
N PRO A 166 -1.83 -0.82 8.12
CA PRO A 166 -1.50 0.58 8.43
C PRO A 166 -0.25 1.12 7.71
N GLU A 167 0.76 0.27 7.46
CA GLU A 167 1.97 0.66 6.73
C GLU A 167 1.69 1.07 5.28
N ASN A 168 0.63 0.51 4.68
CA ASN A 168 0.23 0.74 3.29
C ASN A 168 -0.93 1.74 3.16
N ILE A 169 -1.36 2.35 4.26
CA ILE A 169 -2.29 3.47 4.28
C ILE A 169 -1.47 4.74 4.57
N LEU A 170 -1.35 5.59 3.57
CA LEU A 170 -0.56 6.82 3.62
C LEU A 170 -1.41 7.98 4.13
N VAL A 171 -0.80 8.93 4.81
CA VAL A 171 -1.47 10.12 5.34
C VAL A 171 -0.95 11.35 4.61
N GLN A 172 -1.86 12.06 3.93
CA GLN A 172 -1.58 13.29 3.20
C GLN A 172 -2.57 14.38 3.61
N GLY A 173 -2.11 15.35 4.38
CA GLY A 173 -3.01 16.32 5.01
C GLY A 173 -3.99 15.62 5.95
N ASP A 174 -5.26 15.84 5.68
CA ASP A 174 -6.38 15.20 6.39
C ASP A 174 -6.87 13.89 5.74
N LYS A 175 -6.26 13.45 4.62
CA LYS A 175 -6.68 12.26 3.87
C LYS A 175 -5.82 11.05 4.17
N TRP A 176 -6.48 9.88 4.24
CA TRP A 176 -5.84 8.57 4.25
C TRP A 176 -5.95 7.93 2.87
N LEU A 177 -4.80 7.55 2.31
CA LEU A 177 -4.69 7.07 0.95
C LEU A 177 -4.22 5.61 0.94
N LEU A 178 -4.94 4.73 0.24
CA LEU A 178 -4.49 3.37 0.01
C LEU A 178 -3.30 3.39 -0.96
N GLY A 179 -2.23 2.69 -0.61
CA GLY A 179 -0.96 2.63 -1.35
C GLY A 179 -0.31 1.26 -1.32
N ASP A 180 0.85 1.14 -1.97
CA ASP A 180 1.66 -0.07 -2.14
C ASP A 180 0.91 -1.26 -2.78
N TYR A 181 0.71 -1.19 -4.07
CA TYR A 181 0.00 -2.19 -4.88
C TYR A 181 0.92 -3.31 -5.42
N GLY A 182 2.10 -3.47 -4.87
CA GLY A 182 3.10 -4.45 -5.33
C GLY A 182 2.65 -5.91 -5.24
N LEU A 183 1.66 -6.23 -4.40
CA LEU A 183 1.09 -7.57 -4.24
C LEU A 183 -0.28 -7.77 -4.90
N CYS A 184 -0.81 -6.74 -5.58
CA CYS A 184 -2.13 -6.81 -6.21
C CYS A 184 -2.23 -7.90 -7.28
N ALA A 185 -3.41 -8.50 -7.39
CA ALA A 185 -3.78 -9.44 -8.44
C ALA A 185 -4.94 -8.89 -9.26
N PHE A 186 -4.79 -8.80 -10.59
CA PHE A 186 -5.87 -8.33 -11.47
C PHE A 186 -6.97 -9.39 -11.57
N VAL A 187 -8.22 -8.95 -11.55
CA VAL A 187 -9.38 -9.79 -11.78
C VAL A 187 -9.30 -10.37 -13.21
N GLY A 188 -9.49 -11.71 -13.34
CA GLY A 188 -9.38 -12.41 -14.64
C GLY A 188 -7.96 -12.53 -15.19
N GLY A 189 -6.94 -12.14 -14.42
CA GLY A 189 -5.54 -12.30 -14.82
C GLY A 189 -4.95 -13.65 -14.39
N PRO A 190 -3.80 -14.04 -14.97
CA PRO A 190 -3.07 -15.25 -14.55
C PRO A 190 -2.47 -15.01 -13.15
N GLU A 191 -3.24 -15.32 -12.12
CA GLU A 191 -2.85 -15.08 -10.72
C GLU A 191 -1.69 -15.97 -10.26
N GLU A 192 -1.62 -17.19 -10.81
CA GLU A 192 -0.71 -18.25 -10.38
C GLU A 192 0.77 -17.93 -10.62
N GLU A 193 1.08 -17.08 -11.60
CA GLU A 193 2.47 -16.83 -12.02
C GLU A 193 3.29 -15.92 -11.09
N LEU A 194 2.66 -15.10 -10.23
CA LEU A 194 3.38 -14.11 -9.40
C LEU A 194 3.45 -14.45 -7.93
N THR A 195 2.54 -15.26 -7.47
CA THR A 195 2.57 -15.86 -6.15
C THR A 195 2.56 -17.37 -6.36
N GLY A 196 3.74 -17.99 -6.36
CA GLY A 196 3.81 -19.45 -6.28
C GLY A 196 3.02 -19.92 -5.05
N ASP A 197 2.50 -21.14 -5.08
CA ASP A 197 1.68 -21.75 -4.02
C ASP A 197 2.30 -21.67 -2.61
N LYS A 198 3.59 -21.33 -2.52
CA LYS A 198 4.37 -21.22 -1.28
C LYS A 198 4.68 -19.77 -0.86
N GLU A 199 4.31 -18.75 -1.62
CA GLU A 199 4.53 -17.37 -1.18
C GLU A 199 3.47 -16.96 -0.15
N ASN A 200 3.92 -16.66 1.06
CA ASN A 200 3.09 -16.08 2.11
C ASN A 200 2.73 -14.64 1.72
N VAL A 201 1.59 -14.47 1.05
CA VAL A 201 1.06 -13.17 0.66
C VAL A 201 0.18 -12.64 1.77
N GLY A 202 0.46 -11.42 2.19
CA GLY A 202 -0.34 -10.69 3.16
C GLY A 202 0.43 -10.31 4.43
N PRO A 203 -0.05 -9.29 5.14
CA PRO A 203 0.60 -8.72 6.32
C PRO A 203 0.46 -9.68 7.51
N ARG A 204 1.56 -9.99 8.19
CA ARG A 204 1.64 -11.02 9.25
C ARG A 204 0.54 -10.92 10.31
N TYR A 205 0.19 -9.69 10.72
CA TYR A 205 -0.79 -9.44 11.80
C TYR A 205 -2.17 -9.01 11.28
N TRP A 206 -2.29 -8.64 10.00
CA TRP A 206 -3.51 -8.11 9.38
C TRP A 206 -4.16 -9.11 8.42
N MET A 207 -3.63 -10.33 8.40
CA MET A 207 -4.02 -11.39 7.47
C MET A 207 -5.40 -11.92 7.81
N SER A 208 -6.22 -12.14 6.77
CA SER A 208 -7.51 -12.82 6.93
C SER A 208 -7.34 -14.30 7.33
N PRO A 209 -8.37 -14.95 7.87
CA PRO A 209 -8.32 -16.37 8.23
C PRO A 209 -7.84 -17.28 7.09
N GLU A 210 -8.33 -17.07 5.87
CA GLU A 210 -7.91 -17.81 4.67
C GLU A 210 -6.44 -17.53 4.31
N GLY A 211 -5.95 -16.33 4.56
CA GLY A 211 -4.54 -16.00 4.41
C GLY A 211 -3.66 -16.75 5.42
N HIS A 212 -4.10 -16.85 6.68
CA HIS A 212 -3.44 -17.66 7.70
C HIS A 212 -3.45 -19.15 7.33
N ASN A 213 -4.58 -19.67 6.88
CA ASN A 213 -4.73 -21.06 6.46
C ASN A 213 -3.75 -21.40 5.32
N ARG A 214 -3.63 -20.55 4.30
CA ARG A 214 -2.61 -20.75 3.26
C ARG A 214 -1.19 -20.80 3.81
N ARG A 215 -0.90 -19.98 4.79
CA ARG A 215 0.43 -19.92 5.39
C ARG A 215 0.82 -21.21 6.12
N ILE A 216 -0.15 -21.94 6.63
CA ILE A 216 0.04 -23.26 7.25
C ILE A 216 -0.19 -24.43 6.28
N GLY A 217 -0.29 -24.15 4.97
CA GLY A 217 -0.36 -25.15 3.92
C GLY A 217 -1.77 -25.60 3.50
N GLN A 218 -2.83 -24.91 3.96
CA GLN A 218 -4.19 -25.20 3.52
C GLN A 218 -4.47 -24.57 2.15
N ALA A 219 -5.35 -25.20 1.36
CA ALA A 219 -5.69 -24.77 0.01
C ALA A 219 -6.80 -23.69 -0.03
N ASP A 220 -6.69 -22.65 0.83
CA ASP A 220 -7.64 -21.56 0.84
C ASP A 220 -7.35 -20.50 -0.24
N THR A 221 -8.39 -19.83 -0.72
CA THR A 221 -8.27 -18.81 -1.77
C THR A 221 -8.38 -17.41 -1.16
N ILE A 222 -7.38 -16.56 -1.43
CA ILE A 222 -7.43 -15.13 -1.12
C ILE A 222 -8.26 -14.44 -2.20
N CYS A 223 -9.29 -13.69 -1.79
CA CYS A 223 -10.26 -13.03 -2.66
C CYS A 223 -10.58 -11.61 -2.17
N ALA A 224 -11.53 -10.93 -2.81
CA ALA A 224 -11.95 -9.58 -2.40
C ALA A 224 -12.44 -9.52 -0.93
N ALA A 225 -13.15 -10.54 -0.44
CA ALA A 225 -13.55 -10.63 0.96
C ALA A 225 -12.36 -10.75 1.94
N SER A 226 -11.18 -11.15 1.46
CA SER A 226 -9.96 -11.14 2.26
C SER A 226 -9.43 -9.72 2.49
N ASP A 227 -9.51 -8.87 1.47
CA ASP A 227 -9.16 -7.45 1.58
C ASP A 227 -10.18 -6.70 2.46
N VAL A 228 -11.46 -7.04 2.36
CA VAL A 228 -12.51 -6.50 3.25
C VAL A 228 -12.18 -6.81 4.71
N TYR A 229 -11.78 -8.05 5.02
CA TYR A 229 -11.30 -8.39 6.37
C TYR A 229 -10.10 -7.54 6.80
N GLN A 230 -9.10 -7.40 5.95
CA GLN A 230 -7.90 -6.61 6.26
C GLN A 230 -8.25 -5.14 6.51
N MET A 231 -9.10 -4.54 5.69
CA MET A 231 -9.57 -3.16 5.86
C MET A 231 -10.36 -3.00 7.17
N ALA A 232 -11.26 -3.91 7.46
CA ALA A 232 -12.03 -3.92 8.70
C ALA A 232 -11.14 -4.11 9.94
N ALA A 233 -10.07 -4.92 9.84
CA ALA A 233 -9.09 -5.08 10.91
C ALA A 233 -8.34 -3.76 11.20
N VAL A 234 -8.01 -2.99 10.17
CA VAL A 234 -7.45 -1.65 10.34
C VAL A 234 -8.48 -0.71 11.00
N PHE A 235 -9.73 -0.72 10.55
CA PHE A 235 -10.79 0.12 11.14
C PHE A 235 -11.02 -0.22 12.61
N TRP A 236 -11.09 -1.50 12.94
CA TRP A 236 -11.17 -1.96 14.32
C TRP A 236 -10.01 -1.43 15.17
N TYR A 237 -8.78 -1.54 14.66
CA TYR A 237 -7.60 -1.09 15.40
C TYR A 237 -7.58 0.44 15.59
N VAL A 238 -7.98 1.21 14.58
CA VAL A 238 -8.10 2.68 14.69
C VAL A 238 -9.03 3.06 15.84
N VAL A 239 -10.17 2.37 15.95
CA VAL A 239 -11.21 2.68 16.94
C VAL A 239 -10.84 2.22 18.34
N THR A 240 -10.29 1.00 18.46
CA THR A 240 -10.11 0.34 19.76
C THR A 240 -8.67 0.43 20.29
N GLY A 241 -7.70 0.74 19.44
CA GLY A 241 -6.27 0.64 19.73
C GLY A 241 -5.77 -0.80 19.92
N ARG A 242 -6.60 -1.79 19.59
CA ARG A 242 -6.30 -3.21 19.75
C ARG A 242 -6.53 -3.99 18.46
N HIS A 243 -5.66 -4.96 18.21
CA HIS A 243 -5.83 -5.85 17.08
C HIS A 243 -7.08 -6.74 17.25
N PRO A 244 -7.91 -6.96 16.19
CA PRO A 244 -9.07 -7.83 16.28
C PRO A 244 -8.62 -9.30 16.37
N SER A 245 -8.50 -9.82 17.58
CA SER A 245 -8.12 -11.21 17.86
C SER A 245 -8.98 -11.80 18.97
N GLY A 246 -9.22 -13.11 18.92
CA GLY A 246 -10.10 -13.79 19.85
C GLY A 246 -11.60 -13.57 19.56
N ASN A 247 -12.42 -13.70 20.58
CA ASN A 247 -13.87 -13.49 20.46
C ASN A 247 -14.18 -12.01 20.63
N LEU A 248 -14.44 -11.34 19.53
CA LEU A 248 -14.81 -9.93 19.50
C LEU A 248 -16.28 -9.76 19.95
N THR A 249 -16.51 -8.78 20.82
CA THR A 249 -17.84 -8.44 21.32
C THR A 249 -18.12 -6.96 21.13
N ARG A 250 -19.40 -6.56 21.31
CA ARG A 250 -19.79 -5.15 21.26
C ARG A 250 -19.12 -4.34 22.40
N ASP A 251 -18.82 -4.97 23.52
CA ASP A 251 -18.18 -4.32 24.66
C ASP A 251 -16.70 -3.96 24.39
N ASP A 252 -16.08 -4.58 23.37
CA ASP A 252 -14.73 -4.23 22.93
C ASP A 252 -14.70 -2.97 22.05
N TRP A 253 -15.85 -2.59 21.48
CA TRP A 253 -15.98 -1.44 20.59
C TRP A 253 -16.03 -0.13 21.35
N ARG A 254 -15.33 0.89 20.86
CA ARG A 254 -15.25 2.23 21.49
C ARG A 254 -15.63 3.36 20.52
N GLY A 255 -16.06 3.01 19.31
CA GLY A 255 -16.46 3.94 18.26
C GLY A 255 -17.96 4.20 18.20
N PRO A 256 -18.40 4.93 17.15
CA PRO A 256 -19.82 5.11 16.87
C PRO A 256 -20.55 3.77 16.77
N GLU A 257 -21.71 3.67 17.40
CA GLU A 257 -22.42 2.39 17.54
C GLU A 257 -22.82 1.81 16.19
N GLY A 258 -23.29 2.63 15.26
CA GLY A 258 -23.67 2.19 13.92
C GLY A 258 -22.55 1.54 13.12
N LEU A 259 -21.28 1.90 13.37
CA LEU A 259 -20.13 1.31 12.69
C LEU A 259 -19.73 -0.07 13.23
N PHE A 260 -20.20 -0.48 14.39
CA PHE A 260 -19.85 -1.79 14.96
C PHE A 260 -20.25 -2.94 14.02
N ASP A 261 -21.50 -3.00 13.63
CA ASP A 261 -22.03 -4.16 12.89
C ASP A 261 -21.35 -4.37 11.51
N PRO A 262 -21.16 -3.36 10.65
CA PRO A 262 -20.45 -3.55 9.40
C PRO A 262 -18.98 -3.94 9.58
N VAL A 263 -18.28 -3.35 10.56
CA VAL A 263 -16.87 -3.69 10.84
C VAL A 263 -16.77 -5.10 11.42
N TYR A 264 -17.60 -5.45 12.39
CA TYR A 264 -17.64 -6.78 13.00
C TYR A 264 -17.99 -7.87 11.98
N ARG A 265 -18.99 -7.65 11.12
CA ARG A 265 -19.39 -8.60 10.07
C ARG A 265 -18.24 -8.85 9.09
N ALA A 266 -17.49 -7.82 8.73
CA ALA A 266 -16.31 -7.95 7.87
C ALA A 266 -15.16 -8.75 8.52
N LEU A 267 -15.12 -8.86 9.85
CA LEU A 267 -14.14 -9.61 10.64
C LEU A 267 -14.54 -11.07 10.92
N LEU A 268 -15.70 -11.53 10.47
CA LEU A 268 -16.12 -12.92 10.69
C LEU A 268 -15.12 -13.90 10.07
N HIS A 269 -14.91 -15.04 10.74
CA HIS A 269 -14.02 -16.10 10.25
C HIS A 269 -14.51 -16.68 8.90
N ASP A 270 -15.82 -16.96 8.83
CA ASP A 270 -16.44 -17.44 7.59
C ASP A 270 -16.59 -16.31 6.57
N ARG A 271 -15.80 -16.39 5.49
CA ARG A 271 -15.80 -15.38 4.43
C ARG A 271 -17.14 -15.24 3.69
N ALA A 272 -17.97 -16.30 3.67
CA ALA A 272 -19.29 -16.25 3.03
C ALA A 272 -20.28 -15.34 3.80
N ARG A 273 -19.98 -15.04 5.05
CA ARG A 273 -20.79 -14.15 5.90
C ARG A 273 -20.28 -12.70 5.91
N ARG A 274 -19.12 -12.43 5.31
CA ARG A 274 -18.57 -11.08 5.15
C ARG A 274 -19.20 -10.37 3.95
N PRO A 275 -19.10 -9.05 3.86
CA PRO A 275 -19.27 -8.38 2.58
C PRO A 275 -18.36 -9.02 1.54
N PRO A 276 -18.88 -9.43 0.37
CA PRO A 276 -18.11 -10.22 -0.62
C PRO A 276 -16.98 -9.43 -1.29
N ASP A 277 -17.11 -8.10 -1.31
CA ASP A 277 -16.18 -7.19 -1.96
C ASP A 277 -16.21 -5.79 -1.35
N GLY A 278 -15.38 -4.88 -1.89
CA GLY A 278 -15.31 -3.49 -1.47
C GLY A 278 -16.59 -2.70 -1.74
N GLN A 279 -17.37 -3.07 -2.78
CA GLN A 279 -18.63 -2.41 -3.10
C GLN A 279 -19.66 -2.65 -1.99
N ALA A 280 -19.87 -3.91 -1.61
CA ALA A 280 -20.79 -4.28 -0.54
C ALA A 280 -20.33 -3.67 0.80
N PHE A 281 -19.02 -3.71 1.09
CA PHE A 281 -18.47 -3.13 2.33
C PHE A 281 -18.66 -1.62 2.38
N ARG A 282 -18.40 -0.90 1.27
CA ARG A 282 -18.64 0.55 1.17
C ARG A 282 -20.10 0.90 1.45
N ASP A 283 -21.03 0.14 0.88
CA ASP A 283 -22.45 0.42 1.00
C ASP A 283 -22.92 0.24 2.46
N GLU A 284 -22.40 -0.76 3.18
CA GLU A 284 -22.65 -0.94 4.60
C GLU A 284 -22.04 0.17 5.48
N ILE A 285 -20.78 0.57 5.21
CA ILE A 285 -20.15 1.68 5.93
C ILE A 285 -20.90 2.98 5.69
N ASN A 286 -21.35 3.26 4.47
CA ASN A 286 -22.11 4.46 4.16
C ASN A 286 -23.47 4.47 4.86
N ALA A 287 -24.19 3.34 4.89
CA ALA A 287 -25.46 3.23 5.59
C ALA A 287 -25.29 3.48 7.10
N ALA A 288 -24.23 2.94 7.69
CA ALA A 288 -23.93 3.11 9.11
C ALA A 288 -23.51 4.55 9.50
N LEU A 289 -22.95 5.32 8.56
CA LEU A 289 -22.54 6.72 8.80
C LEU A 289 -23.67 7.72 8.53
N LEU A 290 -24.79 7.29 7.95
CA LEU A 290 -25.99 8.11 7.70
C LEU A 290 -27.07 7.89 8.77
N ALA A 291 -26.99 6.81 9.55
CA ALA A 291 -27.89 6.48 10.64
C ALA A 291 -27.52 7.24 11.92
#